data_1213c2c1d1c6e0b17c8ce3d5e72f5adf
#
_entry.id   1213c2c1d1c6e0b17c8ce3d5e72f5adf
#
_cell.length_a   1.000
_cell.length_b   1.000
_cell.length_c   1.000
_cell.angle_alpha   90.00
_cell.angle_beta   90.00
_cell.angle_gamma   90.00
#
_symmetry.space_group_name_H-M   'P 1'
#
loop_
_entity.id
_entity.type
_entity.pdbx_description
1 polymer ?
#
loop_
_entity_poly.entity_id
_entity_poly.type
_entity_poly.pdbx_seq_one_letter_code
_entity_poly.pdbx_strand_id
1 'polypeptide(L)'
;YHYFEPKGGAFIAETPEVIKPALDRGAEPLAFLVEEKAFESDVVQSLLRDYLEEIDVFIAQLNVINKITGFNLTRGVLAACKRPNLSEVGDLLAGARRVAILEDVMNPTNVGAIFRSAAALGIEAIFLTHPSADPFYRRAARVSMGTVFQVPWTYFIKDSDYMNTLHEAG
;
A
#
# COMPACT_ATOMS: atom_id res chain seq x y z
N TYR A 1 -16.05 -0.15 -0.48
CA TYR A 1 -14.60 -0.26 -0.57
C TYR A 1 -13.99 0.81 -1.47
N HIS A 2 -14.41 0.94 -2.73
CA HIS A 2 -13.95 1.98 -3.65
C HIS A 2 -14.24 3.42 -3.20
N TYR A 3 -15.11 3.59 -2.21
CA TYR A 3 -15.58 4.91 -1.80
C TYR A 3 -14.79 5.51 -0.64
N PHE A 4 -14.06 4.72 0.13
CA PHE A 4 -13.47 5.19 1.39
C PHE A 4 -11.95 5.35 1.31
N GLU A 5 -11.22 4.40 0.72
CA GLU A 5 -9.76 4.46 0.69
C GLU A 5 -9.21 5.71 -0.02
N PRO A 6 -9.61 6.08 -1.26
CA PRO A 6 -9.05 7.27 -1.92
C PRO A 6 -9.58 8.59 -1.37
N LYS A 7 -10.83 8.64 -0.91
CA LYS A 7 -11.47 9.89 -0.48
C LYS A 7 -11.26 10.21 1.01
N GLY A 8 -11.02 9.21 1.83
CA GLY A 8 -10.85 9.38 3.27
C GLY A 8 -9.44 9.70 3.73
N GLY A 9 -8.47 9.82 2.82
CA GLY A 9 -7.07 10.03 3.20
C GLY A 9 -6.42 8.84 3.92
N ALA A 10 -7.05 7.66 3.87
CA ALA A 10 -6.58 6.44 4.50
C ALA A 10 -6.46 5.28 3.49
N PHE A 11 -5.70 4.26 3.85
CA PHE A 11 -5.66 2.97 3.16
C PHE A 11 -5.68 1.83 4.17
N ILE A 12 -6.03 0.63 3.71
CA ILE A 12 -6.06 -0.57 4.54
C ILE A 12 -4.92 -1.51 4.15
N ALA A 13 -4.02 -1.76 5.08
CA ALA A 13 -3.02 -2.82 4.99
C ALA A 13 -3.54 -4.10 5.65
N GLU A 14 -3.35 -5.24 5.01
CA GLU A 14 -3.81 -6.55 5.48
C GLU A 14 -2.60 -7.47 5.62
N THR A 15 -2.52 -8.19 6.72
CA THR A 15 -1.47 -9.13 7.12
C THR A 15 -0.19 -8.48 7.64
N PRO A 16 0.51 -9.15 8.58
CA PRO A 16 1.77 -8.63 9.11
C PRO A 16 2.83 -8.36 8.04
N GLU A 17 2.87 -9.18 6.97
CA GLU A 17 3.83 -9.05 5.87
C GLU A 17 3.63 -7.81 5.00
N VAL A 18 2.44 -7.21 5.06
CA VAL A 18 2.12 -5.95 4.36
C VAL A 18 2.18 -4.78 5.33
N ILE A 19 1.64 -4.96 6.54
CA ILE A 19 1.58 -3.91 7.56
C ILE A 19 2.98 -3.51 8.00
N LYS A 20 3.85 -4.48 8.33
CA LYS A 20 5.19 -4.17 8.80
C LYS A 20 6.01 -3.35 7.79
N PRO A 21 6.13 -3.70 6.51
CA PRO A 21 6.79 -2.83 5.52
C PRO A 21 6.17 -1.44 5.39
N ALA A 22 4.85 -1.31 5.55
CA ALA A 22 4.20 0.00 5.53
C ALA A 22 4.66 0.86 6.72
N LEU A 23 4.64 0.31 7.94
CA LEU A 23 5.06 0.99 9.16
C LEU A 23 6.56 1.31 9.14
N ASP A 24 7.41 0.37 8.71
CA ASP A 24 8.87 0.55 8.58
C ASP A 24 9.22 1.70 7.60
N ARG A 25 8.31 2.06 6.70
CA ARG A 25 8.44 3.16 5.73
C ARG A 25 7.67 4.42 6.12
N GLY A 26 7.25 4.50 7.39
CA GLY A 26 6.65 5.70 7.97
C GLY A 26 5.15 5.85 7.71
N ALA A 27 4.42 4.79 7.34
CA ALA A 27 2.97 4.85 7.35
C ALA A 27 2.46 5.07 8.77
N GLU A 28 1.63 6.08 8.95
CA GLU A 28 1.02 6.41 10.24
C GLU A 28 -0.24 5.55 10.46
N PRO A 29 -0.24 4.61 11.42
CA PRO A 29 -1.42 3.83 11.71
C PRO A 29 -2.47 4.70 12.42
N LEU A 30 -3.73 4.51 12.07
CA LEU A 30 -4.89 5.18 12.67
C LEU A 30 -5.65 4.24 13.62
N ALA A 31 -5.71 2.95 13.28
CA ALA A 31 -6.33 1.91 14.08
C ALA A 31 -5.91 0.53 13.59
N PHE A 32 -5.99 -0.46 14.48
CA PHE A 32 -5.85 -1.86 14.15
C PHE A 32 -7.14 -2.63 14.41
N LEU A 33 -7.44 -3.62 13.58
CA LEU A 33 -8.50 -4.59 13.80
C LEU A 33 -7.90 -5.99 13.76
N VAL A 34 -7.99 -6.71 14.87
CA VAL A 34 -7.25 -7.95 15.10
C VAL A 34 -8.21 -9.07 15.50
N GLU A 35 -8.01 -10.24 14.92
CA GLU A 35 -8.69 -11.46 15.35
C GLU A 35 -8.17 -11.89 16.73
N GLU A 36 -9.06 -12.34 17.65
CA GLU A 36 -8.70 -12.80 18.99
C GLU A 36 -7.53 -13.81 18.99
N LYS A 37 -7.60 -14.83 18.13
CA LYS A 37 -6.54 -15.85 18.03
C LYS A 37 -5.23 -15.30 17.48
N ALA A 38 -5.31 -14.37 16.53
CA ALA A 38 -4.12 -13.74 15.95
C ALA A 38 -3.44 -12.82 16.96
N PHE A 39 -4.21 -12.16 17.82
CA PHE A 39 -3.68 -11.30 18.87
C PHE A 39 -2.77 -12.05 19.85
N GLU A 40 -3.00 -13.33 20.09
CA GLU A 40 -2.15 -14.16 20.95
C GLU A 40 -0.81 -14.56 20.29
N SER A 41 -0.63 -14.33 18.98
CA SER A 41 0.59 -14.72 18.27
C SER A 41 1.74 -13.74 18.50
N ASP A 42 2.96 -14.26 18.64
CA ASP A 42 4.18 -13.45 18.82
C ASP A 42 4.39 -12.44 17.68
N VAL A 43 4.00 -12.81 16.46
CA VAL A 43 4.13 -11.97 15.27
C VAL A 43 3.25 -10.72 15.39
N VAL A 44 1.99 -10.89 15.77
CA VAL A 44 1.05 -9.77 15.92
C VAL A 44 1.38 -8.94 17.17
N GLN A 45 1.74 -9.58 18.28
CA GLN A 45 2.18 -8.89 19.48
C GLN A 45 3.42 -8.04 19.21
N SER A 46 4.40 -8.56 18.48
CA SER A 46 5.59 -7.79 18.09
C SER A 46 5.25 -6.62 17.16
N LEU A 47 4.31 -6.82 16.24
CA LEU A 47 3.85 -5.77 15.33
C LEU A 47 3.16 -4.63 16.05
N LEU A 48 2.35 -4.93 17.08
CA LEU A 48 1.52 -3.96 17.78
C LEU A 48 2.23 -3.29 18.97
N ARG A 49 3.34 -3.86 19.45
CA ARG A 49 3.99 -3.47 20.72
C ARG A 49 4.16 -1.96 20.89
N ASP A 50 4.63 -1.28 19.86
CA ASP A 50 4.95 0.14 19.92
C ASP A 50 3.71 1.04 19.76
N TYR A 51 2.53 0.45 19.51
CA TYR A 51 1.28 1.16 19.18
C TYR A 51 0.16 0.93 20.19
N LEU A 52 0.28 -0.07 21.09
CA LEU A 52 -0.80 -0.46 22.01
C LEU A 52 -1.27 0.64 22.95
N GLU A 53 -0.41 1.60 23.28
CA GLU A 53 -0.75 2.72 24.18
C GLU A 53 -1.20 3.97 23.43
N GLU A 54 -0.93 4.07 22.13
CA GLU A 54 -1.14 5.29 21.34
C GLU A 54 -2.25 5.17 20.31
N ILE A 55 -2.52 3.94 19.86
CA ILE A 55 -3.43 3.66 18.72
C ILE A 55 -4.52 2.68 19.14
N ASP A 56 -5.76 2.94 18.72
CA ASP A 56 -6.89 2.05 18.99
C ASP A 56 -6.68 0.67 18.36
N VAL A 57 -6.68 -0.37 19.19
CA VAL A 57 -6.59 -1.77 18.78
C VAL A 57 -7.91 -2.45 19.09
N PHE A 58 -8.70 -2.73 18.06
CA PHE A 58 -9.98 -3.42 18.16
C PHE A 58 -9.75 -4.93 18.01
N ILE A 59 -10.20 -5.71 19.02
CA ILE A 59 -10.09 -7.16 19.00
C ILE A 59 -11.49 -7.75 18.81
N ALA A 60 -11.63 -8.69 17.87
CA ALA A 60 -12.91 -9.32 17.60
C ALA A 60 -12.75 -10.75 17.08
N GLN A 61 -13.83 -11.52 17.15
CA GLN A 61 -13.89 -12.85 16.53
C GLN A 61 -13.88 -12.75 15.01
N LEU A 62 -13.28 -13.74 14.35
CA LEU A 62 -13.12 -13.77 12.88
C LEU A 62 -14.46 -13.60 12.12
N ASN A 63 -15.53 -14.20 12.63
CA ASN A 63 -16.86 -14.08 12.03
C ASN A 63 -17.42 -12.66 12.07
N VAL A 64 -17.08 -11.89 13.11
CA VAL A 64 -17.45 -10.47 13.23
C VAL A 64 -16.63 -9.64 12.26
N ILE A 65 -15.32 -9.86 12.24
CA ILE A 65 -14.41 -9.17 11.32
C ILE A 65 -14.83 -9.39 9.86
N ASN A 66 -15.11 -10.64 9.47
CA ASN A 66 -15.55 -10.97 8.11
C ASN A 66 -16.86 -10.29 7.72
N LYS A 67 -17.79 -10.09 8.68
CA LYS A 67 -19.02 -9.32 8.45
C LYS A 67 -18.76 -7.83 8.23
N ILE A 68 -17.84 -7.25 9.01
CA ILE A 68 -17.47 -5.82 8.89
C ILE A 68 -16.73 -5.58 7.57
N THR A 69 -15.77 -6.43 7.24
CA THR A 69 -14.91 -6.27 6.07
C THR A 69 -15.58 -6.68 4.76
N GLY A 70 -16.55 -7.57 4.82
CA GLY A 70 -17.21 -8.15 3.65
C GLY A 70 -16.36 -9.18 2.89
N PHE A 71 -15.26 -9.66 3.49
CA PHE A 71 -14.39 -10.72 2.94
C PHE A 71 -13.80 -11.57 4.06
N ASN A 72 -13.27 -12.75 3.71
CA ASN A 72 -12.59 -13.62 4.66
C ASN A 72 -11.17 -13.11 4.93
N LEU A 73 -10.91 -12.70 6.16
CA LEU A 73 -9.58 -12.33 6.61
C LEU A 73 -8.71 -13.60 6.74
N THR A 74 -7.50 -13.57 6.18
CA THR A 74 -6.66 -14.78 6.09
C THR A 74 -5.59 -14.87 7.17
N ARG A 75 -5.18 -13.76 7.78
CA ARG A 75 -4.10 -13.71 8.79
C ARG A 75 -4.40 -12.78 9.95
N GLY A 76 -5.65 -12.59 10.24
CA GLY A 76 -6.17 -12.07 11.49
C GLY A 76 -5.83 -10.62 11.85
N VAL A 77 -5.18 -9.81 11.01
CA VAL A 77 -4.88 -8.41 11.32
C VAL A 77 -5.04 -7.49 10.13
N LEU A 78 -5.65 -6.34 10.40
CA LEU A 78 -5.80 -5.19 9.50
C LEU A 78 -5.26 -3.94 10.20
N ALA A 79 -4.63 -3.06 9.44
CA ALA A 79 -4.28 -1.71 9.86
C ALA A 79 -4.93 -0.68 8.93
N ALA A 80 -5.63 0.27 9.49
CA ALA A 80 -6.00 1.51 8.81
C ALA A 80 -4.85 2.48 8.98
N CYS A 81 -4.27 2.95 7.88
CA CYS A 81 -3.15 3.88 7.89
C CYS A 81 -3.49 5.14 7.11
N LYS A 82 -2.93 6.28 7.53
CA LYS A 82 -3.02 7.53 6.79
C LYS A 82 -2.28 7.41 5.47
N ARG A 83 -2.87 7.95 4.42
CA ARG A 83 -2.20 7.98 3.11
C ARG A 83 -1.03 8.96 3.15
N PRO A 84 0.18 8.53 2.76
CA PRO A 84 1.30 9.44 2.63
C PRO A 84 1.09 10.36 1.42
N ASN A 85 1.69 11.54 1.46
CA ASN A 85 1.82 12.36 0.28
C ASN A 85 2.74 11.66 -0.73
N LEU A 86 2.36 11.67 -1.99
CA LEU A 86 3.22 11.15 -3.06
C LEU A 86 4.28 12.21 -3.42
N SER A 87 5.45 11.73 -3.81
CA SER A 87 6.51 12.61 -4.32
C SER A 87 6.14 13.21 -5.67
N GLU A 88 6.70 14.35 -5.99
CA GLU A 88 6.57 14.93 -7.32
C GLU A 88 7.30 14.08 -8.38
N VAL A 89 6.78 14.09 -9.61
CA VAL A 89 7.35 13.31 -10.73
C VAL A 89 8.83 13.65 -10.95
N GLY A 90 9.17 14.94 -10.95
CA GLY A 90 10.53 15.41 -11.18
C GLY A 90 11.51 14.93 -10.12
N ASP A 91 11.11 14.91 -8.85
CA ASP A 91 11.96 14.47 -7.74
C ASP A 91 12.31 12.97 -7.87
N LEU A 92 11.34 12.14 -8.27
CA LEU A 92 11.57 10.72 -8.47
C LEU A 92 12.41 10.43 -9.71
N LEU A 93 12.23 11.18 -10.80
CA LEU A 93 13.02 11.03 -12.01
C LEU A 93 14.49 11.42 -11.78
N ALA A 94 14.75 12.51 -11.08
CA ALA A 94 16.10 13.00 -10.82
C ALA A 94 16.98 11.97 -10.05
N GLY A 95 16.35 11.09 -9.26
CA GLY A 95 17.05 10.07 -8.47
C GLY A 95 17.11 8.68 -9.08
N ALA A 96 16.39 8.42 -10.18
CA ALA A 96 16.21 7.08 -10.73
C ALA A 96 16.90 6.87 -12.07
N ARG A 97 17.59 5.73 -12.22
CA ARG A 97 18.20 5.27 -13.48
C ARG A 97 17.33 4.25 -14.22
N ARG A 98 16.50 3.55 -13.49
CA ARG A 98 15.60 2.51 -14.00
C ARG A 98 14.22 2.73 -13.45
N VAL A 99 13.30 3.05 -14.34
CA VAL A 99 11.91 3.31 -13.98
C VAL A 99 10.99 2.33 -14.69
N ALA A 100 9.81 2.12 -14.12
CA ALA A 100 8.72 1.41 -14.79
C ALA A 100 7.50 2.34 -14.91
N ILE A 101 6.83 2.25 -16.04
CA ILE A 101 5.62 3.01 -16.32
C ILE A 101 4.46 2.05 -16.43
N LEU A 102 3.43 2.29 -15.64
CA LEU A 102 2.17 1.55 -15.66
C LEU A 102 1.14 2.40 -16.39
N GLU A 103 1.02 2.16 -17.69
CA GLU A 103 0.03 2.83 -18.52
C GLU A 103 -1.28 2.04 -18.48
N ASP A 104 -2.34 2.68 -17.98
CA ASP A 104 -3.70 2.16 -17.93
C ASP A 104 -3.84 0.76 -17.29
N VAL A 105 -3.01 0.45 -16.31
CA VAL A 105 -3.07 -0.81 -15.58
C VAL A 105 -4.20 -0.76 -14.54
N MET A 106 -5.43 -0.97 -14.97
CA MET A 106 -6.63 -0.81 -14.13
C MET A 106 -6.85 -1.95 -13.13
N ASN A 107 -6.24 -3.12 -13.33
CA ASN A 107 -6.42 -4.25 -12.42
C ASN A 107 -5.46 -4.15 -11.23
N PRO A 108 -5.96 -4.00 -9.97
CA PRO A 108 -5.11 -3.87 -8.80
C PRO A 108 -4.24 -5.11 -8.53
N THR A 109 -4.65 -6.29 -8.98
CA THR A 109 -3.82 -7.51 -8.90
C THR A 109 -2.58 -7.37 -9.78
N ASN A 110 -2.74 -6.83 -11.01
CA ASN A 110 -1.63 -6.61 -11.92
C ASN A 110 -0.69 -5.52 -11.38
N VAL A 111 -1.24 -4.42 -10.87
CA VAL A 111 -0.43 -3.38 -10.20
C VAL A 111 0.42 -4.00 -9.10
N GLY A 112 -0.17 -4.76 -8.18
CA GLY A 112 0.58 -5.40 -7.10
C GLY A 112 1.66 -6.38 -7.59
N ALA A 113 1.36 -7.18 -8.63
CA ALA A 113 2.31 -8.11 -9.23
C ALA A 113 3.50 -7.38 -9.90
N ILE A 114 3.22 -6.26 -10.58
CA ILE A 114 4.25 -5.43 -11.20
C ILE A 114 5.16 -4.82 -10.13
N PHE A 115 4.62 -4.26 -9.05
CA PHE A 115 5.41 -3.74 -7.93
C PHE A 115 6.33 -4.80 -7.33
N ARG A 116 5.83 -6.02 -7.15
CA ARG A 116 6.62 -7.14 -6.64
C ARG A 116 7.78 -7.49 -7.58
N SER A 117 7.52 -7.55 -8.89
CA SER A 117 8.53 -7.80 -9.90
C SER A 117 9.53 -6.66 -10.01
N ALA A 118 9.06 -5.41 -9.96
CA ALA A 118 9.88 -4.22 -10.01
C ALA A 118 10.87 -4.16 -8.84
N ALA A 119 10.42 -4.45 -7.62
CA ALA A 119 11.29 -4.55 -6.45
C ALA A 119 12.39 -5.60 -6.63
N ALA A 120 12.03 -6.80 -7.14
CA ALA A 120 12.98 -7.88 -7.37
C ALA A 120 14.01 -7.56 -8.46
N LEU A 121 13.62 -6.77 -9.47
CA LEU A 121 14.48 -6.37 -10.59
C LEU A 121 15.26 -5.07 -10.31
N GLY A 122 15.09 -4.48 -9.14
CA GLY A 122 15.77 -3.26 -8.75
C GLY A 122 15.29 -2.03 -9.55
N ILE A 123 14.02 -1.95 -9.90
CA ILE A 123 13.40 -0.73 -10.40
C ILE A 123 13.40 0.30 -9.27
N GLU A 124 13.83 1.52 -9.57
CA GLU A 124 14.10 2.55 -8.58
C GLU A 124 12.90 3.50 -8.39
N ALA A 125 12.03 3.63 -9.41
CA ALA A 125 10.77 4.36 -9.31
C ALA A 125 9.70 3.78 -10.25
N ILE A 126 8.44 3.91 -9.86
CA ILE A 126 7.29 3.52 -10.69
C ILE A 126 6.38 4.73 -10.90
N PHE A 127 6.02 4.95 -12.16
CA PHE A 127 5.09 6.01 -12.55
C PHE A 127 3.81 5.39 -13.11
N LEU A 128 2.66 5.97 -12.75
CA LEU A 128 1.36 5.48 -13.19
C LEU A 128 0.61 6.55 -13.97
N THR A 129 -0.12 6.16 -15.00
CA THR A 129 -1.15 7.03 -15.59
C THR A 129 -2.45 6.95 -14.78
N HIS A 130 -3.28 7.98 -14.85
CA HIS A 130 -4.47 8.11 -14.01
C HIS A 130 -5.53 7.01 -14.10
N PRO A 131 -5.73 6.30 -15.21
CA PRO A 131 -6.62 5.13 -15.24
C PRO A 131 -6.07 3.92 -14.49
N SER A 132 -4.78 3.92 -14.12
CA SER A 132 -4.20 2.80 -13.37
C SER A 132 -4.77 2.70 -11.96
N ALA A 133 -4.93 1.45 -11.48
CA ALA A 133 -5.41 1.20 -10.13
C ALA A 133 -4.41 1.69 -9.08
N ASP A 134 -4.95 2.16 -7.97
CA ASP A 134 -4.19 2.69 -6.85
C ASP A 134 -3.31 1.59 -6.22
N PRO A 135 -1.98 1.77 -6.12
CA PRO A 135 -1.08 0.83 -5.45
C PRO A 135 -1.41 0.61 -3.97
N PHE A 136 -1.97 1.60 -3.28
CA PHE A 136 -2.41 1.46 -1.89
C PHE A 136 -3.79 0.80 -1.75
N TYR A 137 -4.48 0.52 -2.86
CA TYR A 137 -5.68 -0.28 -2.78
C TYR A 137 -5.36 -1.65 -2.16
N ARG A 138 -6.13 -2.05 -1.15
CA ARG A 138 -5.88 -3.24 -0.33
C ARG A 138 -5.41 -4.47 -1.12
N ARG A 139 -6.06 -4.74 -2.27
CA ARG A 139 -5.71 -5.89 -3.10
C ARG A 139 -4.35 -5.75 -3.77
N ALA A 140 -3.99 -4.55 -4.23
CA ALA A 140 -2.68 -4.28 -4.82
C ALA A 140 -1.57 -4.40 -3.76
N ALA A 141 -1.74 -3.76 -2.61
CA ALA A 141 -0.81 -3.84 -1.49
C ALA A 141 -0.58 -5.29 -1.03
N ARG A 142 -1.66 -6.09 -0.91
CA ARG A 142 -1.57 -7.50 -0.54
C ARG A 142 -0.82 -8.35 -1.59
N VAL A 143 -1.16 -8.21 -2.87
CA VAL A 143 -0.52 -8.98 -3.96
C VAL A 143 0.95 -8.59 -4.10
N SER A 144 1.29 -7.34 -3.87
CA SER A 144 2.67 -6.86 -3.88
C SER A 144 3.52 -7.41 -2.72
N MET A 145 2.92 -8.02 -1.71
CA MET A 145 3.61 -8.41 -0.46
C MET A 145 4.30 -7.23 0.23
N GLY A 146 3.67 -6.04 0.16
CA GLY A 146 4.19 -4.82 0.76
C GLY A 146 5.22 -4.05 -0.07
N THR A 147 5.60 -4.52 -1.27
CA THR A 147 6.58 -3.80 -2.10
C THR A 147 6.10 -2.45 -2.61
N VAL A 148 4.79 -2.19 -2.63
CA VAL A 148 4.22 -0.86 -2.88
C VAL A 148 4.69 0.21 -1.88
N PHE A 149 5.19 -0.20 -0.72
CA PHE A 149 5.80 0.70 0.28
C PHE A 149 7.32 0.79 0.13
N GLN A 150 7.94 -0.10 -0.65
CA GLN A 150 9.40 -0.16 -0.81
C GLN A 150 9.90 0.58 -2.04
N VAL A 151 9.20 0.42 -3.18
CA VAL A 151 9.53 1.10 -4.42
C VAL A 151 8.81 2.45 -4.46
N PRO A 152 9.52 3.57 -4.53
CA PRO A 152 8.89 4.89 -4.68
C PRO A 152 8.02 4.96 -5.94
N TRP A 153 6.90 5.64 -5.84
CA TRP A 153 5.98 5.76 -6.98
C TRP A 153 5.12 7.02 -6.89
N THR A 154 4.64 7.46 -8.04
CA THR A 154 3.68 8.56 -8.15
C THR A 154 2.85 8.45 -9.43
N TYR A 155 1.82 9.27 -9.54
CA TYR A 155 1.08 9.44 -10.80
C TYR A 155 1.67 10.56 -11.62
N PHE A 156 1.68 10.38 -12.94
CA PHE A 156 1.84 11.52 -13.84
C PHE A 156 0.66 12.48 -13.69
N ILE A 157 0.88 13.75 -14.00
CA ILE A 157 -0.21 14.73 -14.02
C ILE A 157 -1.24 14.26 -15.05
N LYS A 158 -2.50 14.29 -14.65
CA LYS A 158 -3.60 13.86 -15.52
C LYS A 158 -3.59 14.65 -16.82
N ASP A 159 -3.76 13.95 -17.94
CA ASP A 159 -3.78 14.50 -19.29
C ASP A 159 -2.48 15.23 -19.71
N SER A 160 -1.36 15.01 -18.99
CA SER A 160 -0.05 15.51 -19.40
C SER A 160 0.60 14.63 -20.46
N ASP A 161 1.49 15.23 -21.26
CA ASP A 161 2.41 14.49 -22.12
C ASP A 161 3.58 13.95 -21.29
N TYR A 162 3.35 12.78 -20.65
CA TYR A 162 4.35 12.17 -19.80
C TYR A 162 5.56 11.66 -20.59
N MET A 163 5.42 11.37 -21.90
CA MET A 163 6.53 10.99 -22.75
C MET A 163 7.51 12.16 -22.91
N ASN A 164 7.00 13.38 -23.09
CA ASN A 164 7.86 14.55 -23.13
C ASN A 164 8.57 14.78 -21.79
N THR A 165 7.84 14.61 -20.67
CA THR A 165 8.43 14.71 -19.33
C THR A 165 9.60 13.73 -19.14
N LEU A 166 9.47 12.51 -19.64
CA LEU A 166 10.55 11.50 -19.59
C LEU A 166 11.75 11.88 -20.47
N HIS A 167 11.49 12.37 -21.68
CA HIS A 167 12.56 12.81 -22.60
C HIS A 167 13.35 14.00 -22.04
N GLU A 168 12.69 14.93 -21.36
CA GLU A 168 13.34 16.08 -20.72
C GLU A 168 14.20 15.66 -19.51
N ALA A 169 13.84 14.56 -18.87
CA ALA A 169 14.59 14.04 -17.71
C ALA A 169 15.84 13.20 -18.11
N GLY A 170 15.99 12.82 -19.37
CA GLY A 170 17.12 12.01 -19.92
C GLY A 170 16.73 10.57 -20.12
#